data_b7fc2272833f2a581b59e63c1511aa34
#
_entry.id   b7fc2272833f2a581b59e63c1511aa34
#
_cell.length_a   1.000
_cell.length_b   1.000
_cell.length_c   1.000
_cell.angle_alpha   90.00
_cell.angle_beta   90.00
_cell.angle_gamma   90.00
#
_symmetry.space_group_name_H-M   'P 1'
#
loop_
_entity.id
_entity.type
_entity.pdbx_description
1 polymer ?
#
loop_
_entity_poly.entity_id
_entity_poly.type
_entity_poly.pdbx_seq_one_letter_code
_entity_poly.pdbx_strand_id
1 'polypeptide(L)'
;MKIDTSQINAIRHKDGPELVLAGPGSGKTLVITRRVQHLIDQYHVPPSAILVITFTKAAATEMRQRFEKLMGGRRVPVSFGTFHAVYFMILKHAYGYTADNIVKEEQRLQFMKEYIRRLRL
;
A
#
# COMPACT_ATOMS: atom_id res chain seq x y z
N MET A 1 6.93 -10.79 19.62
CA MET A 1 5.67 -10.18 20.09
C MET A 1 4.59 -11.24 20.08
N LYS A 2 3.88 -11.36 21.17
CA LYS A 2 2.78 -12.31 21.26
C LYS A 2 1.55 -11.78 20.54
N ILE A 3 0.96 -12.58 19.68
CA ILE A 3 -0.23 -12.21 18.88
C ILE A 3 -1.49 -12.57 19.67
N ASP A 4 -2.40 -11.61 19.83
CA ASP A 4 -3.67 -11.83 20.51
C ASP A 4 -4.77 -12.37 19.56
N THR A 5 -5.93 -12.72 20.12
CA THR A 5 -7.05 -13.31 19.37
C THR A 5 -7.59 -12.34 18.29
N SER A 6 -7.69 -11.05 18.58
CA SER A 6 -8.17 -10.08 17.62
C SER A 6 -7.21 -9.94 16.43
N GLN A 7 -5.91 -9.95 16.70
CA GLN A 7 -4.89 -9.93 15.67
C GLN A 7 -4.94 -11.21 14.82
N ILE A 8 -5.12 -12.37 15.43
CA ILE A 8 -5.27 -13.64 14.72
C ILE A 8 -6.47 -13.60 13.78
N ASN A 9 -7.60 -13.08 14.23
CA ASN A 9 -8.81 -12.95 13.41
C ASN A 9 -8.57 -12.06 12.19
N ALA A 10 -7.90 -10.92 12.37
CA ALA A 10 -7.52 -10.03 11.29
C ALA A 10 -6.58 -10.70 10.27
N ILE A 11 -5.63 -11.48 10.75
CA ILE A 11 -4.68 -12.21 9.90
C ILE A 11 -5.38 -13.29 9.06
N ARG A 12 -6.33 -14.00 9.63
CA ARG A 12 -7.00 -15.15 9.00
C ARG A 12 -8.16 -14.80 8.08
N HIS A 13 -8.67 -13.59 8.13
CA HIS A 13 -9.79 -13.18 7.27
C HIS A 13 -9.45 -13.42 5.80
N LYS A 14 -10.33 -14.12 5.07
CA LYS A 14 -10.09 -14.52 3.69
C LYS A 14 -10.88 -13.68 2.69
N ASP A 15 -12.20 -13.74 2.75
CA ASP A 15 -13.08 -13.22 1.71
C ASP A 15 -13.81 -11.96 2.15
N GLY A 16 -13.92 -11.01 1.22
CA GLY A 16 -14.65 -9.77 1.43
C GLY A 16 -13.86 -8.70 2.16
N PRO A 17 -14.41 -7.49 2.21
CA PRO A 17 -13.75 -6.37 2.90
C PRO A 17 -13.77 -6.56 4.42
N GLU A 18 -12.72 -6.09 5.08
CA GLU A 18 -12.59 -6.09 6.53
C GLU A 18 -11.99 -4.77 6.98
N LEU A 19 -12.58 -4.18 8.01
CA LEU A 19 -12.04 -3.00 8.68
C LEU A 19 -11.46 -3.41 10.03
N VAL A 20 -10.16 -3.14 10.21
CA VAL A 20 -9.46 -3.40 11.46
C VAL A 20 -9.13 -2.08 12.14
N LEU A 21 -9.71 -1.87 13.31
CA LEU A 21 -9.44 -0.68 14.13
C LEU A 21 -8.31 -0.99 15.11
N ALA A 22 -7.25 -0.19 15.04
CA ALA A 22 -6.05 -0.42 15.86
C ALA A 22 -5.43 0.92 16.27
N GLY A 23 -5.14 1.05 17.56
CA GLY A 23 -4.47 2.23 18.10
C GLY A 23 -2.96 2.23 17.88
N PRO A 24 -2.27 3.34 18.21
CA PRO A 24 -0.81 3.39 18.17
C PRO A 24 -0.18 2.32 19.05
N GLY A 25 0.88 1.67 18.58
CA GLY A 25 1.57 0.62 19.32
C GLY A 25 0.86 -0.72 19.41
N SER A 26 -0.24 -0.92 18.68
CA SER A 26 -1.02 -2.16 18.69
C SER A 26 -0.45 -3.27 17.81
N GLY A 27 0.64 -3.04 17.10
CA GLY A 27 1.24 -4.02 16.21
C GLY A 27 0.60 -4.09 14.82
N LYS A 28 0.09 -2.99 14.30
CA LYS A 28 -0.56 -2.93 12.97
C LYS A 28 0.31 -3.47 11.84
N THR A 29 1.58 -3.09 11.81
CA THR A 29 2.52 -3.55 10.79
C THR A 29 2.74 -5.06 10.87
N LEU A 30 2.83 -5.59 12.08
CA LEU A 30 2.95 -7.03 12.32
C LEU A 30 1.71 -7.76 11.78
N VAL A 31 0.52 -7.26 12.06
CA VAL A 31 -0.74 -7.86 11.58
C VAL A 31 -0.79 -7.87 10.05
N ILE A 32 -0.45 -6.76 9.39
CA ILE A 32 -0.49 -6.66 7.93
C ILE A 32 0.51 -7.63 7.30
N THR A 33 1.75 -7.66 7.75
CA THR A 33 2.78 -8.54 7.19
C THR A 33 2.45 -10.03 7.43
N ARG A 34 1.95 -10.37 8.60
CA ARG A 34 1.49 -11.73 8.92
C ARG A 34 0.26 -12.12 8.10
N ARG A 35 -0.65 -11.17 7.85
CA ARG A 35 -1.80 -11.41 6.98
C ARG A 35 -1.36 -11.75 5.56
N VAL A 36 -0.44 -10.98 4.99
CA VAL A 36 0.10 -11.25 3.65
C VAL A 36 0.73 -12.64 3.60
N GLN A 37 1.56 -12.97 4.59
CA GLN A 37 2.15 -14.31 4.71
C GLN A 37 1.08 -15.41 4.75
N HIS A 38 0.04 -15.21 5.56
CA HIS A 38 -1.05 -16.18 5.72
C HIS A 38 -1.82 -16.39 4.41
N LEU A 39 -2.11 -15.31 3.66
CA LEU A 39 -2.77 -15.41 2.36
C LEU A 39 -1.95 -16.24 1.38
N ILE A 40 -0.65 -16.10 1.39
CA ILE A 40 0.26 -16.85 0.51
C ILE A 40 0.36 -18.31 0.96
N ASP A 41 0.67 -18.54 2.23
CA ASP A 41 1.01 -19.86 2.74
C ASP A 41 -0.21 -20.77 2.96
N GLN A 42 -1.31 -20.22 3.43
CA GLN A 42 -2.52 -20.99 3.77
C GLN A 42 -3.57 -21.00 2.67
N TYR A 43 -3.77 -19.86 2.00
CA TYR A 43 -4.79 -19.73 0.97
C TYR A 43 -4.21 -19.78 -0.45
N HIS A 44 -2.90 -19.95 -0.57
CA HIS A 44 -2.20 -20.08 -1.86
C HIS A 44 -2.47 -18.93 -2.84
N VAL A 45 -2.68 -17.72 -2.30
CA VAL A 45 -2.84 -16.52 -3.13
C VAL A 45 -1.51 -16.22 -3.80
N PRO A 46 -1.48 -16.03 -5.13
CA PRO A 46 -0.25 -15.64 -5.82
C PRO A 46 0.28 -14.32 -5.26
N PRO A 47 1.56 -14.24 -4.86
CA PRO A 47 2.12 -12.99 -4.32
C PRO A 47 1.95 -11.78 -5.22
N SER A 48 2.02 -11.96 -6.53
CA SER A 48 1.81 -10.90 -7.51
C SER A 48 0.38 -10.34 -7.54
N ALA A 49 -0.58 -11.05 -6.95
CA ALA A 49 -1.97 -10.61 -6.82
C ALA A 49 -2.23 -9.82 -5.52
N ILE A 50 -1.21 -9.63 -4.70
CA ILE A 50 -1.34 -8.92 -3.41
C ILE A 50 -0.72 -7.53 -3.52
N LEU A 51 -1.47 -6.52 -3.12
CA LEU A 51 -1.06 -5.14 -3.11
C LEU A 51 -1.23 -4.56 -1.70
N VAL A 52 -0.16 -4.01 -1.15
CA VAL A 52 -0.16 -3.31 0.14
C VAL A 52 0.10 -1.83 -0.11
N ILE A 53 -0.85 -0.99 0.29
CA ILE A 53 -0.79 0.46 0.05
C ILE A 53 -0.57 1.18 1.38
N THR A 54 0.34 2.16 1.37
CA THR A 54 0.63 3.03 2.51
C THR A 54 0.56 4.50 2.08
N PHE A 55 0.55 5.43 3.06
CA PHE A 55 0.58 6.85 2.76
C PHE A 55 1.96 7.36 2.34
N THR A 56 3.03 6.82 2.93
CA THR A 56 4.39 7.32 2.71
C THR A 56 5.28 6.27 2.07
N LYS A 57 6.23 6.71 1.27
CA LYS A 57 7.25 5.84 0.68
C LYS A 57 8.09 5.16 1.76
N ALA A 58 8.42 5.88 2.83
CA ALA A 58 9.19 5.31 3.95
C ALA A 58 8.43 4.16 4.62
N ALA A 59 7.13 4.32 4.86
CA ALA A 59 6.29 3.25 5.43
C ALA A 59 6.19 2.05 4.50
N ALA A 60 6.04 2.27 3.19
CA ALA A 60 6.01 1.18 2.21
C ALA A 60 7.32 0.40 2.19
N THR A 61 8.45 1.10 2.22
CA THR A 61 9.79 0.48 2.24
C THR A 61 10.00 -0.32 3.53
N GLU A 62 9.67 0.25 4.68
CA GLU A 62 9.78 -0.42 5.97
C GLU A 62 8.92 -1.70 6.01
N MET A 63 7.69 -1.61 5.55
CA MET A 63 6.78 -2.76 5.54
C MET A 63 7.27 -3.87 4.61
N ARG A 64 7.78 -3.51 3.45
CA ARG A 64 8.41 -4.47 2.53
C ARG A 64 9.58 -5.18 3.18
N GLN A 65 10.48 -4.44 3.82
CA GLN A 65 11.64 -5.03 4.50
C GLN A 65 11.24 -5.97 5.62
N ARG A 66 10.25 -5.60 6.42
CA ARG A 66 9.72 -6.47 7.48
C ARG A 66 9.10 -7.75 6.91
N PHE A 67 8.36 -7.61 5.82
CA PHE A 67 7.76 -8.77 5.14
C PHE A 67 8.81 -9.70 4.55
N GLU A 68 9.82 -9.17 3.86
CA GLU A 68 10.92 -9.96 3.31
C GLU A 68 11.67 -10.72 4.40
N LYS A 69 11.93 -10.06 5.52
CA LYS A 69 12.55 -10.70 6.69
C LYS A 69 11.68 -11.82 7.25
N LEU A 70 10.38 -11.60 7.33
CA LEU A 70 9.40 -12.60 7.77
C LEU A 70 9.41 -13.83 6.84
N MET A 71 9.60 -13.63 5.55
CA MET A 71 9.66 -14.68 4.53
C MET A 71 11.06 -15.31 4.39
N GLY A 72 11.94 -15.12 5.36
CA GLY A 72 13.27 -15.72 5.38
C GLY A 72 14.29 -15.05 4.44
N GLY A 73 14.13 -13.77 4.16
CA GLY A 73 15.01 -13.02 3.26
C GLY A 73 14.78 -13.27 1.77
N ARG A 74 13.78 -14.07 1.41
CA ARG A 74 13.42 -14.32 0.02
C ARG A 74 12.69 -13.12 -0.57
N ARG A 75 12.97 -12.82 -1.84
CA ARG A 75 12.17 -11.87 -2.59
C ARG A 75 10.86 -12.53 -3.02
N VAL A 76 9.77 -12.00 -2.50
CA VAL A 76 8.42 -12.45 -2.84
C VAL A 76 7.71 -11.30 -3.57
N PRO A 77 7.13 -11.51 -4.76
CA PRO A 77 6.64 -10.42 -5.61
C PRO A 77 5.31 -9.83 -5.16
N VAL A 78 5.19 -9.49 -3.88
CA VAL A 78 4.09 -8.68 -3.34
C VAL A 78 4.39 -7.22 -3.64
N SER A 79 3.38 -6.47 -4.09
CA SER A 79 3.54 -5.05 -4.38
C SER A 79 3.30 -4.22 -3.12
N PHE A 80 4.29 -3.38 -2.77
CA PHE A 80 4.19 -2.41 -1.69
C PHE A 80 4.39 -1.01 -2.30
N GLY A 81 3.51 -0.09 -1.99
CA GLY A 81 3.64 1.27 -2.52
C GLY A 81 2.71 2.27 -1.87
N THR A 82 2.89 3.54 -2.21
CA THR A 82 1.97 4.59 -1.84
C THR A 82 0.77 4.63 -2.79
N PHE A 83 -0.31 5.32 -2.38
CA PHE A 83 -1.45 5.53 -3.27
C PHE A 83 -1.03 6.18 -4.59
N HIS A 84 -0.21 7.21 -4.54
CA HIS A 84 0.28 7.91 -5.73
C HIS A 84 1.08 6.99 -6.66
N ALA A 85 2.02 6.23 -6.11
CA ALA A 85 2.85 5.31 -6.89
C ALA A 85 2.01 4.20 -7.56
N VAL A 86 1.04 3.64 -6.82
CA VAL A 86 0.16 2.59 -7.33
C VAL A 86 -0.75 3.13 -8.43
N TYR A 87 -1.37 4.29 -8.22
CA TYR A 87 -2.24 4.90 -9.22
C TYR A 87 -1.46 5.28 -10.48
N PHE A 88 -0.24 5.79 -10.32
CA PHE A 88 0.62 6.09 -11.47
C PHE A 88 0.98 4.81 -12.25
N MET A 89 1.28 3.73 -11.55
CA MET A 89 1.56 2.44 -12.18
C MET A 89 0.36 1.93 -12.99
N ILE A 90 -0.86 2.08 -12.46
CA ILE A 90 -2.09 1.73 -13.18
C ILE A 90 -2.24 2.60 -14.44
N LEU A 91 -2.04 3.90 -14.33
CA LEU A 91 -2.12 4.81 -15.48
C LEU A 91 -1.06 4.48 -16.54
N LYS A 92 0.16 4.14 -16.10
CA LYS A 92 1.24 3.75 -16.99
C LYS A 92 0.88 2.50 -17.79
N HIS A 93 0.37 1.46 -17.14
CA HIS A 93 0.03 0.20 -17.80
C HIS A 93 -1.26 0.27 -18.62
N ALA A 94 -2.27 0.99 -18.14
CA ALA A 94 -3.56 1.08 -18.81
C ALA A 94 -3.60 2.11 -19.93
N TYR A 95 -2.89 3.24 -19.78
CA TYR A 95 -2.96 4.40 -20.69
C TYR A 95 -1.61 4.82 -21.27
N GLY A 96 -0.54 4.13 -20.98
CA GLY A 96 0.80 4.47 -21.50
C GLY A 96 1.40 5.77 -20.94
N TYR A 97 0.96 6.21 -19.77
CA TYR A 97 1.50 7.40 -19.13
C TYR A 97 2.99 7.22 -18.79
N THR A 98 3.73 8.33 -18.86
CA THR A 98 5.16 8.38 -18.54
C THR A 98 5.41 9.45 -17.48
N ALA A 99 6.67 9.58 -17.03
CA ALA A 99 7.08 10.63 -16.09
C ALA A 99 6.72 12.04 -16.61
N ASP A 100 6.69 12.25 -17.93
CA ASP A 100 6.33 13.54 -18.55
C ASP A 100 4.85 13.93 -18.33
N ASN A 101 3.99 12.96 -18.01
CA ASN A 101 2.59 13.19 -17.70
C ASN A 101 2.36 13.62 -16.25
N ILE A 102 3.38 13.57 -15.39
CA ILE A 102 3.30 14.04 -14.01
C ILE A 102 3.35 15.58 -14.01
N VAL A 103 2.36 16.20 -13.39
CA VAL A 103 2.30 17.65 -13.26
C VAL A 103 3.44 18.14 -12.40
N LYS A 104 4.27 19.04 -12.95
CA LYS A 104 5.36 19.68 -12.21
C LYS A 104 4.79 20.72 -11.23
N GLU A 105 5.57 21.03 -10.18
CA GLU A 105 5.17 21.99 -9.15
C GLU A 105 4.75 23.33 -9.72
N GLU A 106 5.51 23.87 -10.69
CA GLU A 106 5.18 25.14 -11.35
C GLU A 106 3.84 25.08 -12.10
N GLN A 107 3.59 23.99 -12.81
CA GLN A 107 2.34 23.76 -13.52
C GLN A 107 1.16 23.65 -12.56
N ARG A 108 1.35 22.95 -11.44
CA ARG A 108 0.36 22.80 -10.39
C ARG A 108 -0.03 24.15 -9.79
N LEU A 109 0.96 24.96 -9.44
CA LEU A 109 0.74 26.30 -8.88
C LEU A 109 0.02 27.21 -9.87
N GLN A 110 0.42 27.18 -11.13
CA GLN A 110 -0.22 27.98 -12.19
C GLN A 110 -1.67 27.57 -12.40
N PHE A 111 -1.95 26.27 -12.45
CA PHE A 111 -3.29 25.74 -12.56
C PHE A 111 -4.17 26.16 -11.36
N MET A 112 -3.64 26.07 -10.15
CA MET A 112 -4.35 26.46 -8.94
C MET A 112 -4.67 27.96 -8.93
N LYS A 113 -3.72 28.81 -9.32
CA LYS A 113 -3.93 30.25 -9.42
C LYS A 113 -5.01 30.59 -10.44
N GLU A 114 -4.98 29.97 -11.61
CA GLU A 114 -5.97 30.16 -12.64
C GLU A 114 -7.36 29.72 -12.21
N TYR A 115 -7.45 28.57 -11.55
CA TYR A 115 -8.70 28.04 -11.04
C TYR A 115 -9.32 28.95 -9.97
N ILE A 116 -8.52 29.42 -9.03
CA ILE A 116 -8.95 30.38 -8.00
C ILE A 116 -9.48 31.65 -8.64
N ARG A 117 -8.79 32.17 -9.64
CA ARG A 117 -9.21 33.36 -10.39
C ARG A 117 -10.56 33.15 -11.11
N ARG A 118 -10.76 31.98 -11.74
CA ARG A 118 -12.03 31.64 -12.40
C ARG A 118 -13.19 31.52 -11.41
N LEU A 119 -12.93 31.07 -10.23
CA LEU A 119 -13.93 30.96 -9.15
C LEU A 119 -14.19 32.31 -8.47
N ARG A 120 -13.42 33.36 -8.78
CA ARG A 120 -13.50 34.68 -8.15
C ARG A 120 -13.33 34.66 -6.64
N LEU A 121 -12.48 33.79 -6.16
CA LEU A 121 -12.13 33.67 -4.74
C LEU A 121 -11.02 34.65 -4.33
#